data_b888be2547a09b4926f0b91cb931f643
#
_entry.id   b888be2547a09b4926f0b91cb931f643
#
_cell.length_a   1.000
_cell.length_b   1.000
_cell.length_c   1.000
_cell.angle_alpha   90.00
_cell.angle_beta   90.00
_cell.angle_gamma   90.00
#
_symmetry.space_group_name_H-M   'P 1'
#
loop_
_entity.id
_entity.type
_entity.pdbx_description
1 polymer ?
#
loop_
_entity_poly.entity_id
_entity_poly.type
_entity_poly.pdbx_seq_one_letter_code
_entity_poly.pdbx_strand_id
1 'polypeptide(L)'
;MESIMNNIMIASFILWSLYTECLSVRFQVSSVPSVSVVLGSDVLLPCRLAPEKNGEKMEIRWFKKIYRPYAHLYINRKDDYTAQMPQFADRTELLKENITRGIFPLKIRNVTAQDSGEYHCYVESSDHHGMATVQLQVTAIGTVPVISSITNDAVSCESRDWHPKPHLTWTDNEGNKINCSMMKVFRDENNLYNILGIIQQPNASNVTCTVSNSINHSNDSRQIRGLDHSQSSRGTHSHVYLIGASFILICFGCICFLLRSLGALQRKYGALQRKYEALLGTQPKPANGTPHTEAHSPV
;
A
#
# COMPACT_ATOMS: atom_id res chain seq x y z
N MET A 1 -38.54 -60.71 -39.22
CA MET A 1 -37.18 -60.43 -38.89
C MET A 1 -36.83 -58.88 -38.99
N GLU A 2 -37.26 -58.20 -40.03
CA GLU A 2 -37.04 -56.78 -40.21
C GLU A 2 -37.54 -55.85 -39.07
N SER A 3 -38.79 -56.17 -38.56
CA SER A 3 -39.34 -55.35 -37.46
C SER A 3 -38.55 -55.48 -36.16
N ILE A 4 -37.98 -56.65 -35.87
CA ILE A 4 -37.16 -56.86 -34.67
C ILE A 4 -35.82 -56.18 -34.81
N MET A 5 -35.21 -56.25 -36.00
CA MET A 5 -33.92 -55.51 -36.27
C MET A 5 -34.10 -54.00 -36.17
N ASN A 6 -35.18 -53.45 -36.67
CA ASN A 6 -35.49 -52.06 -36.62
C ASN A 6 -35.68 -51.57 -35.16
N ASN A 7 -36.35 -52.34 -34.33
CA ASN A 7 -36.50 -52.02 -32.91
C ASN A 7 -35.19 -52.08 -32.13
N ILE A 8 -34.32 -53.06 -32.48
CA ILE A 8 -32.96 -53.12 -31.87
C ILE A 8 -32.12 -51.97 -32.29
N MET A 9 -32.18 -51.53 -33.53
CA MET A 9 -31.44 -50.34 -34.02
C MET A 9 -31.92 -49.06 -33.35
N ILE A 10 -33.24 -48.88 -33.20
CA ILE A 10 -33.83 -47.73 -32.51
C ILE A 10 -33.43 -47.74 -31.02
N ALA A 11 -33.52 -48.89 -30.35
CA ALA A 11 -33.12 -49.01 -28.96
C ALA A 11 -31.62 -48.73 -28.74
N SER A 12 -30.76 -49.21 -29.64
CA SER A 12 -29.31 -48.93 -29.58
C SER A 12 -29.00 -47.47 -29.84
N PHE A 13 -29.73 -46.82 -30.74
CA PHE A 13 -29.57 -45.40 -31.02
C PHE A 13 -30.01 -44.51 -29.83
N ILE A 14 -31.13 -44.87 -29.19
CA ILE A 14 -31.64 -44.22 -27.97
C ILE A 14 -30.62 -44.41 -26.83
N LEU A 15 -30.12 -45.63 -26.62
CA LEU A 15 -29.09 -45.92 -25.63
C LEU A 15 -27.78 -45.13 -25.91
N TRP A 16 -27.38 -45.04 -27.17
CA TRP A 16 -26.21 -44.25 -27.58
C TRP A 16 -26.43 -42.75 -27.31
N SER A 17 -27.60 -42.19 -27.65
CA SER A 17 -27.89 -40.76 -27.39
C SER A 17 -27.97 -40.47 -25.89
N LEU A 18 -28.59 -41.33 -25.07
CA LEU A 18 -28.61 -41.23 -23.61
C LEU A 18 -27.21 -41.37 -23.01
N TYR A 19 -26.37 -42.22 -23.58
CA TYR A 19 -25.00 -42.42 -23.15
C TYR A 19 -24.12 -41.19 -23.48
N THR A 20 -24.32 -40.55 -24.64
CA THR A 20 -23.58 -39.33 -25.04
C THR A 20 -24.00 -38.11 -24.19
N GLU A 21 -25.27 -38.01 -23.82
CA GLU A 21 -25.71 -36.94 -22.90
C GLU A 21 -25.19 -37.16 -21.47
N CYS A 22 -25.06 -38.39 -21.01
CA CYS A 22 -24.51 -38.74 -19.70
C CYS A 22 -22.99 -38.46 -19.60
N LEU A 23 -22.26 -38.43 -20.74
CA LEU A 23 -20.83 -38.15 -20.80
C LEU A 23 -20.50 -36.66 -20.90
N SER A 24 -21.47 -35.77 -21.09
CA SER A 24 -21.26 -34.33 -21.02
C SER A 24 -21.14 -33.91 -19.54
N VAL A 25 -19.98 -34.17 -18.95
CA VAL A 25 -19.70 -33.78 -17.58
C VAL A 25 -19.67 -32.25 -17.52
N ARG A 26 -20.79 -31.68 -17.05
CA ARG A 26 -20.86 -30.22 -16.77
C ARG A 26 -19.95 -29.90 -15.60
N PHE A 27 -19.14 -28.88 -15.74
CA PHE A 27 -18.30 -28.39 -14.64
C PHE A 27 -19.11 -27.53 -13.66
N GLN A 28 -18.67 -27.51 -12.43
CA GLN A 28 -19.07 -26.52 -11.43
C GLN A 28 -17.90 -25.57 -11.18
N VAL A 29 -18.19 -24.30 -11.00
CA VAL A 29 -17.20 -23.31 -10.56
C VAL A 29 -17.20 -23.27 -9.05
N SER A 30 -16.03 -23.33 -8.43
CA SER A 30 -15.89 -23.34 -6.98
C SER A 30 -14.81 -22.39 -6.51
N SER A 31 -15.02 -21.81 -5.34
CA SER A 31 -14.09 -20.93 -4.63
C SER A 31 -14.18 -21.19 -3.12
N VAL A 32 -13.39 -20.47 -2.34
CA VAL A 32 -13.54 -20.44 -0.88
C VAL A 32 -14.58 -19.38 -0.49
N PRO A 33 -15.27 -19.54 0.67
CA PRO A 33 -16.29 -18.57 1.10
C PRO A 33 -15.73 -17.17 1.32
N SER A 34 -14.53 -17.05 1.88
CA SER A 34 -13.88 -15.77 2.15
C SER A 34 -12.36 -15.85 2.12
N VAL A 35 -11.74 -14.71 1.83
CA VAL A 35 -10.30 -14.49 1.90
C VAL A 35 -10.06 -13.21 2.69
N SER A 36 -9.20 -13.27 3.70
CA SER A 36 -8.79 -12.09 4.49
C SER A 36 -7.38 -11.65 4.08
N VAL A 37 -7.15 -10.35 4.02
CA VAL A 37 -5.87 -9.76 3.62
C VAL A 37 -5.64 -8.43 4.33
N VAL A 38 -4.39 -8.12 4.63
CA VAL A 38 -4.00 -6.82 5.19
C VAL A 38 -3.94 -5.76 4.10
N LEU A 39 -4.41 -4.56 4.40
CA LEU A 39 -4.34 -3.38 3.54
C LEU A 39 -2.92 -3.22 2.95
N GLY A 40 -2.82 -2.90 1.67
CA GLY A 40 -1.55 -2.72 0.97
C GLY A 40 -0.86 -4.00 0.50
N SER A 41 -1.31 -5.18 0.94
CA SER A 41 -0.76 -6.48 0.49
C SER A 41 -1.37 -6.92 -0.83
N ASP A 42 -0.77 -7.92 -1.46
CA ASP A 42 -1.35 -8.63 -2.60
C ASP A 42 -2.25 -9.77 -2.10
N VAL A 43 -3.30 -10.09 -2.84
CA VAL A 43 -4.22 -11.18 -2.53
C VAL A 43 -4.48 -12.06 -3.74
N LEU A 44 -4.72 -13.35 -3.48
CA LEU A 44 -5.21 -14.32 -4.46
C LEU A 44 -6.63 -14.72 -4.13
N LEU A 45 -7.55 -14.51 -5.07
CA LEU A 45 -8.92 -15.01 -4.99
C LEU A 45 -8.98 -16.31 -5.77
N PRO A 46 -9.18 -17.49 -5.10
CA PRO A 46 -9.17 -18.77 -5.77
C PRO A 46 -10.42 -18.96 -6.61
N CYS A 47 -10.25 -19.59 -7.78
CA CYS A 47 -11.34 -20.07 -8.63
C CYS A 47 -10.90 -21.31 -9.35
N ARG A 48 -11.76 -22.34 -9.36
CA ARG A 48 -11.47 -23.62 -10.01
C ARG A 48 -12.72 -24.30 -10.54
N LEU A 49 -12.52 -25.17 -11.52
CA LEU A 49 -13.54 -26.06 -12.07
C LEU A 49 -13.50 -27.42 -11.39
N ALA A 50 -14.66 -28.01 -11.17
CA ALA A 50 -14.84 -29.37 -10.69
C ALA A 50 -15.86 -30.11 -11.56
N PRO A 51 -15.52 -31.21 -12.22
CA PRO A 51 -14.17 -31.76 -12.37
C PRO A 51 -13.21 -30.85 -13.14
N GLU A 52 -11.92 -31.14 -13.05
CA GLU A 52 -10.87 -30.41 -13.79
C GLU A 52 -11.20 -30.38 -15.30
N LYS A 53 -11.16 -29.19 -15.91
CA LYS A 53 -11.45 -29.00 -17.34
C LYS A 53 -10.56 -27.85 -17.86
N ASN A 54 -10.06 -27.98 -19.08
CA ASN A 54 -9.21 -26.95 -19.68
C ASN A 54 -9.97 -25.64 -19.91
N GLY A 55 -9.53 -24.55 -19.21
CA GLY A 55 -10.13 -23.22 -19.26
C GLY A 55 -9.58 -22.30 -20.35
N GLU A 56 -8.55 -22.69 -21.13
CA GLU A 56 -7.88 -21.81 -22.09
C GLU A 56 -8.81 -21.16 -23.14
N LYS A 57 -9.87 -21.88 -23.53
CA LYS A 57 -10.83 -21.41 -24.53
C LYS A 57 -12.12 -20.85 -23.93
N MET A 58 -12.22 -20.84 -22.60
CA MET A 58 -13.40 -20.36 -21.88
C MET A 58 -13.31 -18.84 -21.68
N GLU A 59 -14.46 -18.20 -21.48
CA GLU A 59 -14.52 -16.89 -20.86
C GLU A 59 -14.38 -17.05 -19.35
N ILE A 60 -13.46 -16.30 -18.73
CA ILE A 60 -13.28 -16.25 -17.28
C ILE A 60 -13.41 -14.79 -16.87
N ARG A 61 -14.45 -14.47 -16.09
CA ARG A 61 -14.75 -13.09 -15.71
C ARG A 61 -14.83 -12.95 -14.20
N TRP A 62 -14.11 -12.01 -13.67
CA TRP A 62 -14.19 -11.57 -12.29
C TRP A 62 -14.90 -10.23 -12.19
N PHE A 63 -15.94 -10.13 -11.38
CA PHE A 63 -16.70 -8.91 -11.19
C PHE A 63 -17.21 -8.80 -9.75
N LYS A 64 -17.69 -7.61 -9.35
CA LYS A 64 -18.24 -7.37 -8.01
C LYS A 64 -19.79 -7.44 -8.06
N LYS A 65 -20.44 -6.27 -8.14
CA LYS A 65 -21.92 -6.17 -8.07
C LYS A 65 -22.60 -6.40 -9.41
N ILE A 66 -21.94 -6.05 -10.48
CA ILE A 66 -22.48 -6.06 -11.84
C ILE A 66 -21.51 -6.73 -12.79
N TYR A 67 -22.06 -7.41 -13.77
CA TYR A 67 -21.29 -8.20 -14.74
C TYR A 67 -20.34 -7.34 -15.59
N ARG A 68 -20.72 -6.06 -15.85
CA ARG A 68 -19.93 -5.07 -16.57
C ARG A 68 -20.18 -3.68 -16.00
N PRO A 69 -19.16 -2.86 -15.67
CA PRO A 69 -17.72 -3.15 -15.81
C PRO A 69 -17.22 -4.25 -14.85
N TYR A 70 -16.14 -4.93 -15.23
CA TYR A 70 -15.58 -6.05 -14.50
C TYR A 70 -14.27 -5.69 -13.77
N ALA A 71 -13.86 -6.54 -12.83
CA ALA A 71 -12.54 -6.44 -12.20
C ALA A 71 -11.45 -6.99 -13.13
N HIS A 72 -11.71 -8.14 -13.77
CA HIS A 72 -10.80 -8.76 -14.75
C HIS A 72 -11.59 -9.63 -15.73
N LEU A 73 -11.15 -9.68 -16.99
CA LEU A 73 -11.73 -10.55 -18.01
C LEU A 73 -10.61 -11.25 -18.79
N TYR A 74 -10.75 -12.56 -18.93
CA TYR A 74 -10.01 -13.39 -19.86
C TYR A 74 -10.97 -13.97 -20.88
N ILE A 75 -10.75 -13.72 -22.13
CA ILE A 75 -11.56 -14.18 -23.25
C ILE A 75 -10.69 -14.33 -24.51
N ASN A 76 -11.02 -15.28 -25.39
CA ASN A 76 -10.25 -15.51 -26.61
C ASN A 76 -8.75 -15.75 -26.36
N ARG A 77 -8.41 -16.46 -25.27
CA ARG A 77 -7.04 -16.77 -24.82
C ARG A 77 -6.18 -15.57 -24.44
N LYS A 78 -6.78 -14.44 -24.12
CA LYS A 78 -6.08 -13.22 -23.71
C LYS A 78 -6.89 -12.44 -22.65
N ASP A 79 -6.20 -11.65 -21.89
CA ASP A 79 -6.83 -10.70 -20.98
C ASP A 79 -7.45 -9.55 -21.80
N ASP A 80 -8.62 -9.11 -21.40
CA ASP A 80 -9.35 -7.98 -21.99
C ASP A 80 -9.60 -6.92 -20.93
N TYR A 81 -9.17 -5.69 -21.20
CA TYR A 81 -9.26 -4.56 -20.29
C TYR A 81 -10.23 -3.48 -20.78
N THR A 82 -10.96 -3.72 -21.89
CA THR A 82 -11.79 -2.70 -22.56
C THR A 82 -12.90 -2.11 -21.70
N ALA A 83 -13.43 -2.88 -20.73
CA ALA A 83 -14.42 -2.41 -19.78
C ALA A 83 -14.05 -2.78 -18.34
N GLN A 84 -12.75 -2.78 -18.05
CA GLN A 84 -12.26 -2.95 -16.69
C GLN A 84 -12.64 -1.75 -15.83
N MET A 85 -13.02 -2.00 -14.58
CA MET A 85 -13.24 -0.93 -13.60
C MET A 85 -11.93 -0.15 -13.37
N PRO A 86 -11.94 1.20 -13.38
CA PRO A 86 -10.71 2.01 -13.23
C PRO A 86 -9.88 1.67 -11.98
N GLN A 87 -10.55 1.34 -10.86
CA GLN A 87 -9.84 0.97 -9.63
C GLN A 87 -9.04 -0.34 -9.71
N PHE A 88 -9.26 -1.18 -10.73
CA PHE A 88 -8.54 -2.42 -10.95
C PHE A 88 -7.49 -2.35 -12.06
N ALA A 89 -7.39 -1.21 -12.75
CA ALA A 89 -6.40 -1.01 -13.81
C ALA A 89 -4.99 -1.25 -13.27
N ASP A 90 -4.19 -2.03 -14.00
CA ASP A 90 -2.81 -2.41 -13.69
C ASP A 90 -2.60 -3.16 -12.35
N ARG A 91 -3.71 -3.47 -11.63
CA ARG A 91 -3.67 -4.13 -10.32
C ARG A 91 -4.11 -5.59 -10.33
N THR A 92 -4.71 -6.06 -11.42
CA THR A 92 -5.24 -7.43 -11.50
C THR A 92 -4.51 -8.26 -12.52
N GLU A 93 -4.37 -9.55 -12.20
CA GLU A 93 -3.74 -10.55 -13.04
C GLU A 93 -4.43 -11.91 -12.86
N LEU A 94 -4.86 -12.54 -13.94
CA LEU A 94 -5.34 -13.92 -13.90
C LEU A 94 -4.12 -14.85 -13.96
N LEU A 95 -3.90 -15.65 -12.92
CA LEU A 95 -2.82 -16.64 -12.93
C LEU A 95 -3.23 -17.82 -13.81
N LYS A 96 -2.44 -18.09 -14.85
CA LYS A 96 -2.77 -19.04 -15.94
C LYS A 96 -1.92 -20.31 -15.94
N GLU A 97 -1.02 -20.48 -14.96
CA GLU A 97 -0.10 -21.64 -14.90
C GLU A 97 -0.84 -23.00 -14.89
N ASN A 98 -2.01 -23.03 -14.27
CA ASN A 98 -2.85 -24.23 -14.15
C ASN A 98 -4.20 -24.09 -14.86
N ILE A 99 -4.33 -23.20 -15.84
CA ILE A 99 -5.58 -22.95 -16.57
C ILE A 99 -6.07 -24.20 -17.33
N THR A 100 -5.13 -25.02 -17.81
CA THR A 100 -5.42 -26.30 -18.47
C THR A 100 -6.07 -27.33 -17.54
N ARG A 101 -5.86 -27.18 -16.23
CA ARG A 101 -6.50 -27.99 -15.19
C ARG A 101 -7.77 -27.33 -14.62
N GLY A 102 -8.14 -26.15 -15.15
CA GLY A 102 -9.30 -25.40 -14.66
C GLY A 102 -9.03 -24.66 -13.35
N ILE A 103 -7.80 -24.23 -13.09
CA ILE A 103 -7.41 -23.45 -11.90
C ILE A 103 -6.88 -22.11 -12.38
N PHE A 104 -7.56 -21.01 -11.99
CA PHE A 104 -7.26 -19.67 -12.48
C PHE A 104 -7.61 -18.61 -11.42
N PRO A 105 -6.83 -18.50 -10.33
CA PRO A 105 -7.07 -17.50 -9.31
C PRO A 105 -6.81 -16.11 -9.85
N LEU A 106 -7.57 -15.12 -9.35
CA LEU A 106 -7.33 -13.71 -9.59
C LEU A 106 -6.35 -13.17 -8.54
N LYS A 107 -5.25 -12.61 -9.00
CA LYS A 107 -4.34 -11.81 -8.18
C LYS A 107 -4.79 -10.35 -8.20
N ILE A 108 -4.91 -9.72 -7.03
CA ILE A 108 -5.13 -8.29 -6.88
C ILE A 108 -3.94 -7.74 -6.09
N ARG A 109 -3.23 -6.76 -6.68
CA ARG A 109 -2.06 -6.13 -6.08
C ARG A 109 -2.44 -4.94 -5.24
N ASN A 110 -1.69 -4.70 -4.17
CA ASN A 110 -1.79 -3.52 -3.30
C ASN A 110 -3.24 -3.20 -2.93
N VAL A 111 -3.90 -4.15 -2.21
CA VAL A 111 -5.33 -4.02 -1.89
C VAL A 111 -5.63 -2.81 -1.03
N THR A 112 -6.74 -2.17 -1.32
CA THR A 112 -7.29 -1.00 -0.63
C THR A 112 -8.54 -1.36 0.15
N ALA A 113 -8.99 -0.49 1.06
CA ALA A 113 -10.24 -0.69 1.79
C ALA A 113 -11.47 -0.81 0.85
N GLN A 114 -11.42 -0.15 -0.31
CA GLN A 114 -12.48 -0.19 -1.34
C GLN A 114 -12.56 -1.54 -2.05
N ASP A 115 -11.48 -2.34 -2.01
CA ASP A 115 -11.49 -3.67 -2.62
C ASP A 115 -12.31 -4.68 -1.80
N SER A 116 -12.56 -4.44 -0.51
CA SER A 116 -13.44 -5.28 0.32
C SER A 116 -14.80 -5.49 -0.35
N GLY A 117 -15.34 -6.67 -0.15
CA GLY A 117 -16.66 -7.03 -0.64
C GLY A 117 -16.71 -8.34 -1.42
N GLU A 118 -17.87 -8.60 -2.00
CA GLU A 118 -18.14 -9.83 -2.74
C GLU A 118 -17.59 -9.77 -4.16
N TYR A 119 -16.93 -10.86 -4.57
CA TYR A 119 -16.40 -11.09 -5.92
C TYR A 119 -17.03 -12.35 -6.48
N HIS A 120 -17.35 -12.31 -7.75
CA HIS A 120 -17.88 -13.44 -8.51
C HIS A 120 -16.86 -13.88 -9.56
N CYS A 121 -16.53 -15.18 -9.54
CA CYS A 121 -15.80 -15.85 -10.61
C CYS A 121 -16.82 -16.53 -11.52
N TYR A 122 -17.06 -15.97 -12.69
CA TYR A 122 -17.93 -16.52 -13.72
C TYR A 122 -17.09 -17.18 -14.81
N VAL A 123 -17.49 -18.38 -15.20
CA VAL A 123 -16.81 -19.13 -16.25
C VAL A 123 -17.82 -19.62 -17.25
N GLU A 124 -17.56 -19.41 -18.54
CA GLU A 124 -18.42 -19.81 -19.64
C GLU A 124 -17.64 -20.56 -20.70
N SER A 125 -18.16 -21.71 -21.09
CA SER A 125 -17.75 -22.49 -22.26
C SER A 125 -18.83 -22.39 -23.36
N SER A 126 -18.61 -23.05 -24.49
CA SER A 126 -19.60 -23.07 -25.58
C SER A 126 -20.96 -23.68 -25.20
N ASP A 127 -20.99 -24.54 -24.19
CA ASP A 127 -22.12 -25.42 -23.85
C ASP A 127 -22.62 -25.28 -22.40
N HIS A 128 -21.85 -24.59 -21.56
CA HIS A 128 -22.16 -24.47 -20.14
C HIS A 128 -21.50 -23.28 -19.49
N HIS A 129 -22.11 -22.73 -18.45
CA HIS A 129 -21.54 -21.70 -17.60
C HIS A 129 -21.76 -22.03 -16.12
N GLY A 130 -20.96 -21.41 -15.27
CA GLY A 130 -21.07 -21.51 -13.83
C GLY A 130 -20.45 -20.29 -13.14
N MET A 131 -20.75 -20.15 -11.86
CA MET A 131 -20.27 -19.02 -11.05
C MET A 131 -19.97 -19.48 -9.63
N ALA A 132 -18.90 -18.94 -9.05
CA ALA A 132 -18.59 -19.03 -7.63
C ALA A 132 -18.43 -17.65 -7.03
N THR A 133 -18.72 -17.54 -5.75
CA THR A 133 -18.63 -16.28 -5.00
C THR A 133 -17.58 -16.41 -3.91
N VAL A 134 -16.80 -15.36 -3.71
CA VAL A 134 -15.81 -15.22 -2.62
C VAL A 134 -15.89 -13.84 -1.99
N GLN A 135 -15.92 -13.80 -0.66
CA GLN A 135 -15.89 -12.54 0.10
C GLN A 135 -14.45 -12.12 0.37
N LEU A 136 -14.02 -11.00 -0.18
CA LEU A 136 -12.73 -10.40 0.18
C LEU A 136 -12.89 -9.49 1.40
N GLN A 137 -12.14 -9.79 2.45
CA GLN A 137 -12.10 -9.03 3.70
C GLN A 137 -10.72 -8.35 3.81
N VAL A 138 -10.67 -7.07 3.47
CA VAL A 138 -9.46 -6.27 3.70
C VAL A 138 -9.46 -5.83 5.17
N THR A 139 -8.31 -5.88 5.81
CA THR A 139 -8.15 -5.47 7.22
C THR A 139 -7.06 -4.43 7.35
N ALA A 140 -7.29 -3.43 8.18
CA ALA A 140 -6.27 -2.49 8.62
C ALA A 140 -6.42 -2.29 10.13
N ILE A 141 -5.29 -2.43 10.83
CA ILE A 141 -5.18 -2.04 12.24
C ILE A 141 -4.80 -0.58 12.25
N GLY A 142 -5.62 0.24 12.90
CA GLY A 142 -5.39 1.68 12.96
C GLY A 142 -4.22 2.09 13.85
N THR A 143 -4.01 3.37 13.93
CA THR A 143 -2.98 3.98 14.78
C THR A 143 -3.21 3.65 16.24
N VAL A 144 -2.13 3.62 17.04
CA VAL A 144 -2.22 3.50 18.49
C VAL A 144 -3.10 4.64 19.02
N PRO A 145 -4.12 4.33 19.86
CA PRO A 145 -5.00 5.35 20.40
C PRO A 145 -4.24 6.42 21.18
N VAL A 146 -4.56 7.67 20.94
CA VAL A 146 -3.98 8.83 21.64
C VAL A 146 -5.02 9.44 22.54
N ILE A 147 -4.72 9.52 23.85
CA ILE A 147 -5.56 10.20 24.83
C ILE A 147 -5.03 11.62 25.03
N SER A 148 -5.95 12.58 24.98
CA SER A 148 -5.65 14.01 25.18
C SER A 148 -6.64 14.64 26.15
N SER A 149 -6.16 15.55 27.00
CA SER A 149 -7.03 16.35 27.85
C SER A 149 -7.68 17.45 27.02
N ILE A 150 -9.01 17.58 27.11
CA ILE A 150 -9.77 18.67 26.48
C ILE A 150 -10.00 19.78 27.51
N THR A 151 -10.43 19.40 28.73
CA THR A 151 -10.64 20.29 29.87
C THR A 151 -10.19 19.55 31.13
N ASN A 152 -10.28 20.22 32.30
CA ASN A 152 -9.98 19.57 33.57
C ASN A 152 -10.85 18.32 33.85
N ASP A 153 -12.06 18.28 33.24
CA ASP A 153 -13.06 17.24 33.48
C ASP A 153 -13.37 16.38 32.25
N ALA A 154 -12.67 16.59 31.14
CA ALA A 154 -12.95 15.86 29.89
C ALA A 154 -11.67 15.41 29.21
N VAL A 155 -11.62 14.15 28.79
CA VAL A 155 -10.55 13.56 28.03
C VAL A 155 -11.08 12.94 26.72
N SER A 156 -10.29 13.04 25.65
CA SER A 156 -10.57 12.43 24.35
C SER A 156 -9.61 11.29 24.06
N CYS A 157 -10.07 10.31 23.32
CA CYS A 157 -9.25 9.27 22.71
C CYS A 157 -9.51 9.27 21.20
N GLU A 158 -8.46 9.36 20.42
CA GLU A 158 -8.51 9.33 18.95
C GLU A 158 -7.62 8.21 18.40
N SER A 159 -8.14 7.51 17.40
CA SER A 159 -7.38 6.53 16.61
C SER A 159 -7.87 6.57 15.16
N ARG A 160 -6.99 6.33 14.21
CA ARG A 160 -7.23 6.52 12.76
C ARG A 160 -6.87 5.29 11.97
N ASP A 161 -7.27 5.28 10.69
CA ASP A 161 -6.84 4.33 9.65
C ASP A 161 -7.33 2.89 9.88
N TRP A 162 -8.51 2.71 10.45
CA TRP A 162 -9.12 1.40 10.69
C TRP A 162 -9.90 0.87 9.50
N HIS A 163 -9.83 -0.43 9.26
CA HIS A 163 -10.75 -1.15 8.39
C HIS A 163 -10.91 -2.60 8.85
N PRO A 164 -12.14 -3.12 9.02
CA PRO A 164 -13.42 -2.43 8.97
C PRO A 164 -13.64 -1.47 10.15
N LYS A 165 -14.88 -0.95 10.30
CA LYS A 165 -15.29 0.00 11.34
C LYS A 165 -14.85 -0.45 12.73
N PRO A 166 -14.10 0.38 13.49
CA PRO A 166 -13.64 0.04 14.82
C PRO A 166 -14.69 0.29 15.90
N HIS A 167 -14.43 -0.29 17.05
CA HIS A 167 -15.09 -0.04 18.33
C HIS A 167 -14.11 0.60 19.29
N LEU A 168 -14.56 1.59 20.07
CA LEU A 168 -13.80 2.23 21.13
C LEU A 168 -14.47 1.94 22.47
N THR A 169 -13.68 1.54 23.45
CA THR A 169 -14.11 1.26 24.81
C THR A 169 -13.21 1.98 25.79
N TRP A 170 -13.81 2.65 26.77
CA TRP A 170 -13.13 3.22 27.92
C TRP A 170 -13.29 2.33 29.14
N THR A 171 -12.21 2.15 29.89
CA THR A 171 -12.21 1.42 31.17
C THR A 171 -11.46 2.21 32.23
N ASP A 172 -11.85 2.01 33.49
CA ASP A 172 -11.10 2.48 34.65
C ASP A 172 -9.98 1.52 35.03
N ASN A 173 -9.29 1.79 36.16
CA ASN A 173 -8.22 0.94 36.68
C ASN A 173 -8.65 -0.47 37.08
N GLU A 174 -9.91 -0.64 37.39
CA GLU A 174 -10.51 -1.88 37.84
C GLU A 174 -11.05 -2.69 36.65
N GLY A 175 -10.98 -2.12 35.42
CA GLY A 175 -11.49 -2.72 34.20
C GLY A 175 -12.99 -2.50 33.96
N ASN A 176 -13.66 -1.68 34.78
CA ASN A 176 -15.07 -1.35 34.56
C ASN A 176 -15.22 -0.41 33.37
N LYS A 177 -16.28 -0.62 32.59
CA LYS A 177 -16.56 0.22 31.42
C LYS A 177 -17.05 1.60 31.84
N ILE A 178 -16.48 2.63 31.23
CA ILE A 178 -16.88 4.01 31.35
C ILE A 178 -17.70 4.40 30.12
N ASN A 179 -18.87 5.02 30.34
CA ASN A 179 -19.73 5.45 29.25
C ASN A 179 -19.15 6.68 28.55
N CYS A 180 -19.05 6.59 27.21
CA CYS A 180 -18.69 7.72 26.38
C CYS A 180 -19.76 8.82 26.42
N SER A 181 -19.36 10.06 26.70
CA SER A 181 -20.26 11.24 26.60
C SER A 181 -20.48 11.62 25.12
N MET A 182 -19.47 11.40 24.28
CA MET A 182 -19.54 11.58 22.84
C MET A 182 -18.70 10.53 22.13
N MET A 183 -19.24 9.96 21.06
CA MET A 183 -18.50 9.07 20.15
C MET A 183 -18.75 9.50 18.72
N LYS A 184 -17.68 9.71 17.95
CA LYS A 184 -17.73 10.05 16.52
C LYS A 184 -16.88 9.06 15.72
N VAL A 185 -17.49 8.47 14.69
CA VAL A 185 -16.80 7.63 13.72
C VAL A 185 -17.06 8.20 12.33
N PHE A 186 -16.02 8.41 11.56
CA PHE A 186 -16.13 8.94 10.20
C PHE A 186 -15.13 8.23 9.28
N ARG A 187 -15.41 8.27 7.98
CA ARG A 187 -14.50 7.73 6.96
C ARG A 187 -13.74 8.87 6.32
N ASP A 188 -12.48 8.59 5.99
CA ASP A 188 -11.66 9.46 5.16
C ASP A 188 -11.87 9.18 3.64
N GLU A 189 -11.12 9.87 2.82
CA GLU A 189 -11.12 9.72 1.36
C GLU A 189 -10.62 8.35 0.89
N ASN A 190 -9.78 7.67 1.69
CA ASN A 190 -9.27 6.32 1.43
C ASN A 190 -10.24 5.22 1.89
N ASN A 191 -11.43 5.61 2.38
CA ASN A 191 -12.45 4.71 2.92
C ASN A 191 -12.02 4.01 4.23
N LEU A 192 -11.04 4.58 4.95
CA LEU A 192 -10.60 4.16 6.27
C LEU A 192 -11.41 4.86 7.36
N TYR A 193 -11.57 4.19 8.50
CA TYR A 193 -12.32 4.73 9.62
C TYR A 193 -11.40 5.41 10.63
N ASN A 194 -11.84 6.58 11.07
CA ASN A 194 -11.29 7.31 12.19
C ASN A 194 -12.32 7.34 13.31
N ILE A 195 -11.88 7.18 14.56
CA ILE A 195 -12.76 7.14 15.73
C ILE A 195 -12.26 8.10 16.79
N LEU A 196 -13.20 8.84 17.37
CA LEU A 196 -13.00 9.76 18.48
C LEU A 196 -14.03 9.44 19.57
N GLY A 197 -13.56 9.20 20.79
CA GLY A 197 -14.40 9.01 21.95
C GLY A 197 -14.05 10.03 23.04
N ILE A 198 -15.05 10.62 23.68
CA ILE A 198 -14.88 11.59 24.78
C ILE A 198 -15.60 11.08 26.01
N ILE A 199 -14.95 11.14 27.16
CA ILE A 199 -15.54 10.90 28.45
C ILE A 199 -15.45 12.16 29.32
N GLN A 200 -16.42 12.35 30.19
CA GLN A 200 -16.40 13.36 31.25
C GLN A 200 -16.16 12.65 32.57
N GLN A 201 -15.03 12.92 33.19
CA GLN A 201 -14.68 12.30 34.48
C GLN A 201 -13.82 13.26 35.30
N PRO A 202 -14.40 13.88 36.34
CA PRO A 202 -13.76 14.96 37.10
C PRO A 202 -12.50 14.55 37.88
N ASN A 203 -12.19 13.26 38.01
CA ASN A 203 -11.02 12.75 38.72
C ASN A 203 -10.39 11.54 38.04
N ALA A 204 -10.29 11.57 36.71
CA ALA A 204 -9.72 10.47 35.95
C ALA A 204 -8.20 10.32 36.17
N SER A 205 -7.86 9.76 37.33
CA SER A 205 -6.46 9.49 37.67
C SER A 205 -5.84 8.41 36.78
N ASN A 206 -6.62 7.46 36.24
CA ASN A 206 -6.15 6.43 35.33
C ASN A 206 -7.30 5.89 34.48
N VAL A 207 -7.28 6.12 33.19
CA VAL A 207 -8.24 5.56 32.24
C VAL A 207 -7.53 4.87 31.10
N THR A 208 -8.13 3.81 30.59
CA THR A 208 -7.64 3.08 29.41
C THR A 208 -8.62 3.24 28.27
N CYS A 209 -8.11 3.63 27.12
CA CYS A 209 -8.84 3.63 25.86
C CYS A 209 -8.40 2.44 25.01
N THR A 210 -9.34 1.60 24.64
CA THR A 210 -9.09 0.45 23.77
C THR A 210 -9.87 0.63 22.47
N VAL A 211 -9.20 0.49 21.34
CA VAL A 211 -9.82 0.50 20.01
C VAL A 211 -9.56 -0.83 19.33
N SER A 212 -10.60 -1.45 18.82
CA SER A 212 -10.52 -2.77 18.16
C SER A 212 -11.53 -2.86 17.03
N ASN A 213 -11.30 -3.79 16.09
CA ASN A 213 -12.28 -4.15 15.08
C ASN A 213 -12.69 -5.62 15.20
N SER A 214 -13.77 -6.01 14.52
CA SER A 214 -14.38 -7.34 14.66
C SER A 214 -13.59 -8.47 14.00
N ILE A 215 -12.59 -8.16 13.18
CA ILE A 215 -11.84 -9.15 12.40
C ILE A 215 -10.49 -9.44 13.06
N ASN A 216 -9.84 -8.43 13.61
CA ASN A 216 -8.59 -8.56 14.35
C ASN A 216 -8.86 -8.38 15.83
N HIS A 217 -8.66 -9.43 16.61
CA HIS A 217 -8.74 -9.40 18.08
C HIS A 217 -7.57 -8.64 18.74
N SER A 218 -6.78 -7.86 18.00
CA SER A 218 -5.70 -7.05 18.55
C SER A 218 -6.29 -5.83 19.24
N ASN A 219 -6.38 -5.89 20.55
CA ASN A 219 -6.71 -4.77 21.40
C ASN A 219 -5.47 -3.91 21.59
N ASP A 220 -5.32 -2.81 20.85
CA ASP A 220 -4.36 -1.78 21.20
C ASP A 220 -4.94 -0.93 22.32
N SER A 221 -4.53 -1.24 23.56
CA SER A 221 -4.88 -0.43 24.71
C SER A 221 -3.68 0.39 25.16
N ARG A 222 -3.87 1.66 25.43
CA ARG A 222 -2.85 2.51 26.04
C ARG A 222 -3.36 3.03 27.38
N GLN A 223 -2.65 2.68 28.44
CA GLN A 223 -2.92 3.19 29.78
C GLN A 223 -2.18 4.53 29.94
N ILE A 224 -2.90 5.59 30.29
CA ILE A 224 -2.28 6.87 30.67
C ILE A 224 -2.52 7.06 32.16
N ARG A 225 -1.43 7.14 32.90
CA ARG A 225 -1.45 7.65 34.29
C ARG A 225 -1.84 9.12 34.23
N GLY A 226 -2.70 9.55 35.17
CA GLY A 226 -3.25 10.88 35.24
C GLY A 226 -2.24 11.97 34.90
N LEU A 227 -2.68 12.92 34.13
CA LEU A 227 -1.94 14.14 33.86
C LEU A 227 -1.72 14.83 35.20
N ASP A 228 -0.55 14.61 35.79
CA ASP A 228 -0.09 15.50 36.88
C ASP A 228 0.00 16.91 36.28
N HIS A 229 -0.85 17.78 36.79
CA HIS A 229 -0.94 19.19 36.38
C HIS A 229 0.33 20.01 36.70
N SER A 230 1.46 19.36 37.03
CA SER A 230 2.72 20.00 37.43
C SER A 230 3.88 19.93 36.44
N GLN A 231 3.70 19.38 35.23
CA GLN A 231 4.71 19.54 34.19
C GLN A 231 4.23 20.52 33.11
N SER A 232 4.08 21.76 33.51
CA SER A 232 4.32 22.91 32.65
C SER A 232 5.67 22.73 31.95
N SER A 233 5.64 22.70 30.65
CA SER A 233 6.79 22.59 29.74
C SER A 233 7.87 23.65 30.07
N ARG A 234 8.77 23.32 30.98
CA ARG A 234 10.04 24.00 31.20
C ARG A 234 11.15 22.96 31.15
N GLY A 235 11.66 22.67 29.98
CA GLY A 235 12.85 21.82 29.96
C GLY A 235 13.41 21.38 28.63
N THR A 236 12.68 21.39 27.54
CA THR A 236 13.19 20.87 26.26
C THR A 236 13.79 21.93 25.34
N HIS A 237 13.47 23.22 25.52
CA HIS A 237 14.07 24.27 24.72
C HIS A 237 15.51 24.64 25.13
N SER A 238 15.91 24.43 26.39
CA SER A 238 17.25 24.78 26.86
C SER A 238 18.34 23.90 26.30
N HIS A 239 18.13 22.59 26.15
CA HIS A 239 19.12 21.68 25.59
C HIS A 239 19.31 21.84 24.08
N VAL A 240 18.25 22.16 23.35
CA VAL A 240 18.34 22.39 21.89
C VAL A 240 19.13 23.68 21.61
N TYR A 241 18.94 24.73 22.39
CA TYR A 241 19.73 25.97 22.26
C TYR A 241 21.20 25.77 22.63
N LEU A 242 21.53 24.97 23.65
CA LEU A 242 22.91 24.69 24.04
C LEU A 242 23.65 23.85 22.96
N ILE A 243 23.00 22.89 22.36
CA ILE A 243 23.56 22.06 21.27
C ILE A 243 23.75 22.95 20.01
N GLY A 244 22.75 23.76 19.67
CA GLY A 244 22.85 24.69 18.53
C GLY A 244 23.97 25.72 18.70
N ALA A 245 24.13 26.31 19.89
CA ALA A 245 25.20 27.27 20.19
C ALA A 245 26.60 26.65 20.12
N SER A 246 26.77 25.41 20.61
CA SER A 246 28.04 24.69 20.50
C SER A 246 28.39 24.34 19.05
N PHE A 247 27.41 23.99 18.24
CA PHE A 247 27.63 23.70 16.81
C PHE A 247 28.08 24.98 16.04
N ILE A 248 27.45 26.11 16.33
CA ILE A 248 27.81 27.41 15.73
C ILE A 248 29.25 27.82 16.11
N LEU A 249 29.66 27.64 17.37
CA LEU A 249 31.02 27.94 17.82
C LEU A 249 32.06 27.03 17.16
N ILE A 250 31.77 25.74 16.98
CA ILE A 250 32.65 24.79 16.28
C ILE A 250 32.79 25.19 14.80
N CYS A 251 31.68 25.50 14.12
CA CYS A 251 31.72 25.98 12.73
C CYS A 251 32.51 27.28 12.57
N PHE A 252 32.33 28.22 13.50
CA PHE A 252 33.09 29.47 13.48
C PHE A 252 34.59 29.23 13.70
N GLY A 253 34.97 28.33 14.62
CA GLY A 253 36.36 27.91 14.84
C GLY A 253 36.98 27.25 13.59
N CYS A 254 36.26 26.39 12.91
CA CYS A 254 36.70 25.76 11.66
C CYS A 254 36.89 26.77 10.53
N ILE A 255 35.97 27.74 10.39
CA ILE A 255 36.08 28.81 9.37
C ILE A 255 37.29 29.67 9.65
N CYS A 256 37.51 30.09 10.91
CA CYS A 256 38.69 30.89 11.30
C CYS A 256 39.99 30.13 11.05
N PHE A 257 40.03 28.82 11.29
CA PHE A 257 41.21 27.99 11.03
C PHE A 257 41.49 27.89 9.52
N LEU A 258 40.45 27.67 8.70
CA LEU A 258 40.59 27.64 7.24
C LEU A 258 41.07 29.00 6.65
N LEU A 259 40.53 30.10 7.14
CA LEU A 259 40.96 31.44 6.71
C LEU A 259 42.43 31.72 7.07
N ARG A 260 42.89 31.31 8.26
CA ARG A 260 44.33 31.41 8.65
C ARG A 260 45.23 30.55 7.78
N SER A 261 44.78 29.32 7.46
CA SER A 261 45.51 28.39 6.58
C SER A 261 45.63 28.92 5.15
N LEU A 262 44.53 29.48 4.62
CA LEU A 262 44.52 30.15 3.31
C LEU A 262 45.47 31.38 3.26
N GLY A 263 45.45 32.19 4.31
CA GLY A 263 46.37 33.37 4.42
C GLY A 263 47.84 32.94 4.51
N ALA A 264 48.15 31.81 5.17
CA ALA A 264 49.49 31.25 5.20
C ALA A 264 49.94 30.71 3.84
N LEU A 265 49.01 30.09 3.09
CA LEU A 265 49.24 29.54 1.75
C LEU A 265 49.49 30.70 0.74
N GLN A 266 48.69 31.78 0.80
CA GLN A 266 48.88 32.95 -0.03
C GLN A 266 50.24 33.64 0.21
N ARG A 267 50.67 33.70 1.46
CA ARG A 267 52.03 34.22 1.78
C ARG A 267 53.14 33.37 1.19
N LYS A 268 53.03 32.03 1.26
CA LYS A 268 53.99 31.11 0.64
C LYS A 268 53.97 31.23 -0.91
N TYR A 269 52.81 31.38 -1.51
CA TYR A 269 52.64 31.53 -2.95
C TYR A 269 53.29 32.88 -3.43
N GLY A 270 53.01 33.97 -2.74
CA GLY A 270 53.61 35.27 -3.03
C GLY A 270 55.13 35.30 -2.83
N ALA A 271 55.69 34.54 -1.89
CA ALA A 271 57.13 34.39 -1.73
C ALA A 271 57.77 33.56 -2.86
N LEU A 272 57.07 32.51 -3.34
CA LEU A 272 57.52 31.70 -4.47
C LEU A 272 57.48 32.48 -5.78
N GLN A 273 56.46 33.29 -5.99
CA GLN A 273 56.29 34.15 -7.16
C GLN A 273 57.38 35.19 -7.26
N ARG A 274 57.74 35.83 -6.14
CA ARG A 274 58.89 36.73 -6.07
C ARG A 274 60.23 36.06 -6.37
N LYS A 275 60.45 34.79 -5.92
CA LYS A 275 61.63 34.01 -6.28
C LYS A 275 61.65 33.67 -7.77
N TYR A 276 60.52 33.37 -8.36
CA TYR A 276 60.39 33.07 -9.79
C TYR A 276 60.67 34.30 -10.66
N GLU A 277 60.17 35.48 -10.29
CA GLU A 277 60.43 36.74 -10.97
C GLU A 277 61.93 37.18 -10.85
N ALA A 278 62.53 36.90 -9.69
CA ALA A 278 64.00 37.19 -9.51
C ALA A 278 64.84 36.22 -10.39
N LEU A 279 64.45 35.06 -10.65
CA LEU A 279 65.10 34.07 -11.55
C LEU A 279 64.94 34.45 -13.03
N LEU A 280 63.78 35.01 -13.42
CA LEU A 280 63.52 35.49 -14.77
C LEU A 280 64.25 36.80 -15.11
N GLY A 281 64.50 37.65 -14.11
CA GLY A 281 65.22 38.93 -14.25
C GLY A 281 66.73 38.79 -14.49
N THR A 282 67.29 37.60 -14.40
CA THR A 282 68.71 37.28 -14.64
C THR A 282 69.07 36.79 -16.04
N GLN A 283 68.16 36.88 -17.00
CA GLN A 283 68.46 36.53 -18.41
C GLN A 283 69.00 37.79 -19.14
N PRO A 284 70.13 37.67 -19.87
CA PRO A 284 70.72 38.82 -20.62
C PRO A 284 69.87 39.15 -21.85
N LYS A 285 69.66 40.42 -22.10
CA LYS A 285 68.90 41.03 -23.17
C LYS A 285 69.55 40.73 -24.54
N PRO A 286 68.84 40.13 -25.52
CA PRO A 286 69.35 40.08 -26.89
C PRO A 286 69.14 41.43 -27.61
N ALA A 287 70.12 41.75 -28.44
CA ALA A 287 70.24 43.01 -29.21
C ALA A 287 69.26 43.02 -30.42
N ASN A 288 68.89 44.27 -30.74
CA ASN A 288 68.15 44.81 -31.87
C ASN A 288 68.04 43.95 -33.16
N GLY A 289 66.88 43.95 -33.77
CA GLY A 289 66.63 43.69 -35.18
C GLY A 289 65.18 44.10 -35.56
N THR A 290 65.15 45.10 -36.44
CA THR A 290 64.05 45.89 -36.99
C THR A 290 62.96 45.15 -37.73
N PRO A 291 61.85 45.78 -38.15
CA PRO A 291 60.52 45.22 -38.28
C PRO A 291 60.13 44.84 -39.70
N HIS A 292 59.18 43.99 -39.85
CA HIS A 292 58.37 43.89 -41.08
C HIS A 292 56.88 43.66 -40.80
N THR A 293 56.18 44.52 -41.43
CA THR A 293 54.75 44.71 -41.64
C THR A 293 54.00 43.51 -42.28
N GLU A 294 52.70 43.59 -42.13
CA GLU A 294 51.56 43.12 -42.96
C GLU A 294 50.75 41.97 -42.34
N ALA A 295 49.55 42.25 -41.93
CA ALA A 295 48.27 42.46 -42.59
C ALA A 295 47.61 41.13 -43.02
N HIS A 296 46.50 40.79 -42.51
CA HIS A 296 45.20 40.53 -43.05
C HIS A 296 44.32 39.58 -42.19
N SER A 297 43.23 40.14 -41.76
CA SER A 297 41.96 39.51 -41.45
C SER A 297 41.29 39.03 -42.79
N PRO A 298 40.11 38.47 -42.85
CA PRO A 298 39.28 37.67 -41.94
C PRO A 298 38.76 36.35 -42.60
N VAL A 299 38.15 35.51 -41.91
CA VAL A 299 36.71 35.03 -42.08
C VAL A 299 36.35 34.24 -40.86
#